data_bee58dc4c100f727d59d06b2d25fc3ad
#
_entry.id   bee58dc4c100f727d59d06b2d25fc3ad
#
_cell.length_a   1.000
_cell.length_b   1.000
_cell.length_c   1.000
_cell.angle_alpha   90.00
_cell.angle_beta   90.00
_cell.angle_gamma   90.00
#
_symmetry.space_group_name_H-M   'P 1'
#
loop_
_entity.id
_entity.type
_entity.pdbx_description
1 polymer ?
#
loop_
_entity_poly.entity_id
_entity_poly.type
_entity_poly.pdbx_seq_one_letter_code
_entity_poly.pdbx_strand_id
1 'polypeptide(L)'
;TTSHPLDMDLELIKAHKNVNKLMPYLHLPIQSGSDNILKKMNRRHTASEYLKIIELVRKYREDIAISSDFIVGHPGETNEDHKKTLDIINEVQFASSYSFMYSERPGTKSSEFGEIVDENIKKIRLHQIQNKLNYYQLAFNKNMEGLEFPILLSLIHI
;
A
#
# COMPACT_ATOMS: atom_id res chain seq x y z
N THR A 1 7.87 6.76 8.71
CA THR A 1 6.72 7.69 8.79
C THR A 1 5.53 7.11 8.06
N THR A 2 4.32 7.37 8.54
CA THR A 2 3.06 7.03 7.86
C THR A 2 2.45 8.33 7.37
N SER A 3 2.04 8.37 6.11
CA SER A 3 1.39 9.53 5.50
C SER A 3 0.11 9.11 4.79
N HIS A 4 -0.81 10.04 4.63
CA HIS A 4 -1.98 9.84 3.78
C HIS A 4 -1.67 10.36 2.36
N PRO A 5 -2.12 9.72 1.27
CA PRO A 5 -1.81 10.18 -0.08
C PRO A 5 -2.14 11.66 -0.34
N LEU A 6 -3.22 12.18 0.25
CA LEU A 6 -3.59 13.59 0.11
C LEU A 6 -2.68 14.58 0.84
N ASP A 7 -1.91 14.10 1.82
CA ASP A 7 -1.00 14.93 2.61
C ASP A 7 0.42 14.95 2.03
N MET A 8 0.65 14.19 0.95
CA MET A 8 1.94 14.11 0.25
C MET A 8 2.14 15.30 -0.69
N ASP A 9 2.34 16.47 -0.10
CA ASP A 9 2.71 17.65 -0.87
C ASP A 9 4.19 17.65 -1.32
N LEU A 10 4.54 18.59 -2.17
CA LEU A 10 5.89 18.67 -2.73
C LEU A 10 6.96 18.93 -1.67
N GLU A 11 6.64 19.67 -0.61
CA GLU A 11 7.59 19.99 0.46
C GLU A 11 7.90 18.76 1.31
N LEU A 12 6.88 17.94 1.63
CA LEU A 12 7.07 16.67 2.33
C LEU A 12 7.87 15.68 1.46
N ILE A 13 7.58 15.63 0.16
CA ILE A 13 8.35 14.78 -0.77
C ILE A 13 9.81 15.22 -0.85
N LYS A 14 10.08 16.50 -0.95
CA LYS A 14 11.45 17.05 -0.92
C LYS A 14 12.16 16.79 0.42
N ALA A 15 11.43 16.74 1.54
CA ALA A 15 12.02 16.42 2.83
C ALA A 15 12.67 15.03 2.83
N HIS A 16 12.08 14.03 2.14
CA HIS A 16 12.68 12.71 1.99
C HIS A 16 14.04 12.73 1.27
N LYS A 17 14.29 13.74 0.42
CA LYS A 17 15.59 13.95 -0.21
C LYS A 17 16.56 14.75 0.67
N ASN A 18 16.07 15.82 1.31
CA ASN A 18 16.91 16.85 1.89
C ASN A 18 17.25 16.60 3.37
N VAL A 19 16.48 15.77 4.07
CA VAL A 19 16.66 15.48 5.50
C VAL A 19 17.38 14.14 5.67
N ASN A 20 18.69 14.18 5.90
CA ASN A 20 19.52 12.99 6.03
C ASN A 20 19.12 12.03 7.18
N LYS A 21 18.44 12.55 8.21
CA LYS A 21 17.94 11.75 9.34
C LYS A 21 16.63 11.03 9.02
N LEU A 22 15.97 11.38 7.91
CA LEU A 22 14.74 10.72 7.48
C LEU A 22 15.11 9.42 6.74
N MET A 23 14.70 8.30 7.29
CA MET A 23 14.96 6.99 6.69
C MET A 23 14.35 6.90 5.29
N PRO A 24 15.00 6.16 4.34
CA PRO A 24 14.48 5.92 2.99
C PRO A 24 13.32 4.92 3.02
N TYR A 25 12.30 5.21 3.81
CA TYR A 25 11.12 4.37 3.99
C TYR A 25 9.88 5.24 4.13
N LEU A 26 8.88 4.97 3.28
CA LEU A 26 7.60 5.64 3.30
C LEU A 26 6.47 4.62 3.37
N HIS A 27 5.67 4.66 4.43
CA HIS A 27 4.42 3.93 4.51
C HIS A 27 3.28 4.82 4.00
N LEU A 28 2.69 4.44 2.87
CA LEU A 28 1.65 5.21 2.18
C LEU A 28 0.47 4.29 1.80
N PRO A 29 -0.49 4.10 2.71
CA PRO A 29 -1.61 3.18 2.50
C PRO A 29 -2.55 3.61 1.37
N ILE A 30 -2.67 2.79 0.32
CA ILE A 30 -3.63 3.01 -0.76
C ILE A 30 -4.98 2.34 -0.48
N GLN A 31 -4.99 1.17 0.13
CA GLN A 31 -6.11 0.29 0.47
C GLN A 31 -6.67 -0.52 -0.70
N SER A 32 -6.85 0.05 -1.89
CA SER A 32 -7.33 -0.62 -3.10
C SER A 32 -6.79 0.06 -4.35
N GLY A 33 -6.63 -0.68 -5.43
CA GLY A 33 -6.27 -0.14 -6.75
C GLY A 33 -7.47 0.32 -7.58
N SER A 34 -8.69 0.13 -7.08
CA SER A 34 -9.92 0.53 -7.77
C SER A 34 -10.47 1.84 -7.23
N ASP A 35 -10.65 2.83 -8.11
CA ASP A 35 -11.28 4.12 -7.75
C ASP A 35 -12.71 3.94 -7.23
N ASN A 36 -13.45 2.94 -7.75
CA ASN A 36 -14.77 2.59 -7.27
C ASN A 36 -14.73 2.16 -5.79
N ILE A 37 -13.81 1.28 -5.44
CA ILE A 37 -13.64 0.80 -4.06
C ILE A 37 -13.06 1.90 -3.17
N LEU A 38 -12.09 2.68 -3.63
CA LEU A 38 -11.56 3.82 -2.90
C LEU A 38 -12.68 4.82 -2.53
N LYS A 39 -13.57 5.11 -3.46
CA LYS A 39 -14.75 5.96 -3.21
C LYS A 39 -15.69 5.35 -2.17
N LYS A 40 -16.00 4.04 -2.26
CA LYS A 40 -16.80 3.31 -1.26
C LYS A 40 -16.15 3.33 0.13
N MET A 41 -14.82 3.29 0.20
CA MET A 41 -14.03 3.43 1.44
C MET A 41 -13.90 4.89 1.92
N ASN A 42 -14.58 5.85 1.28
CA ASN A 42 -14.47 7.28 1.55
C ASN A 42 -13.04 7.83 1.41
N ARG A 43 -12.23 7.22 0.53
CA ARG A 43 -10.92 7.76 0.15
C ARG A 43 -11.11 8.85 -0.90
N ARG A 44 -10.39 9.96 -0.74
CA ARG A 44 -10.54 11.16 -1.59
C ARG A 44 -9.48 11.25 -2.68
N HIS A 45 -8.70 10.19 -2.88
CA HIS A 45 -7.70 10.08 -3.94
C HIS A 45 -8.05 8.94 -4.89
N THR A 46 -7.54 9.02 -6.09
CA THR A 46 -7.63 7.98 -7.12
C THR A 46 -6.34 7.16 -7.18
N ALA A 47 -6.42 5.99 -7.81
CA ALA A 47 -5.27 5.15 -8.10
C ALA A 47 -4.21 5.90 -8.94
N SER A 48 -4.67 6.67 -9.94
CA SER A 48 -3.78 7.46 -10.80
C SER A 48 -3.05 8.57 -10.03
N GLU A 49 -3.72 9.27 -9.12
CA GLU A 49 -3.09 10.28 -8.25
C GLU A 49 -2.06 9.64 -7.32
N TYR A 50 -2.38 8.46 -6.76
CA TYR A 50 -1.43 7.70 -5.95
C TYR A 50 -0.17 7.35 -6.74
N LEU A 51 -0.29 6.83 -7.96
CA LEU A 51 0.86 6.47 -8.80
C LEU A 51 1.74 7.68 -9.13
N LYS A 52 1.14 8.85 -9.40
CA LYS A 52 1.88 10.11 -9.61
C LYS A 52 2.69 10.52 -8.36
N ILE A 53 2.12 10.32 -7.17
CA ILE A 53 2.85 10.58 -5.92
C ILE A 53 4.04 9.63 -5.79
N ILE A 54 3.87 8.32 -6.04
CA ILE A 54 4.94 7.33 -6.00
C ILE A 54 6.05 7.68 -6.99
N GLU A 55 5.69 8.02 -8.24
CA GLU A 55 6.65 8.45 -9.26
C GLU A 55 7.45 9.67 -8.79
N LEU A 56 6.76 10.67 -8.25
CA LEU A 56 7.40 11.89 -7.76
C LEU A 56 8.31 11.61 -6.55
N VAL A 57 7.88 10.79 -5.61
CA VAL A 57 8.69 10.37 -4.45
C VAL A 57 9.97 9.69 -4.92
N ARG A 58 9.90 8.72 -5.84
CA ARG A 58 11.04 8.01 -6.40
C ARG A 58 11.97 8.91 -7.22
N LYS A 59 11.44 9.92 -7.90
CA LYS A 59 12.24 10.94 -8.59
C LYS A 59 13.11 11.74 -7.62
N TYR A 60 12.62 12.04 -6.43
CA TYR A 60 13.39 12.78 -5.40
C TYR A 60 14.29 11.87 -4.57
N ARG A 61 13.88 10.62 -4.34
CA ARG A 61 14.64 9.62 -3.58
C ARG A 61 14.46 8.23 -4.20
N GLU A 62 15.38 7.86 -5.07
CA GLU A 62 15.32 6.62 -5.85
C GLU A 62 15.37 5.35 -4.98
N ASP A 63 16.14 5.37 -3.88
CA ASP A 63 16.33 4.27 -2.94
C ASP A 63 15.18 4.09 -1.93
N ILE A 64 14.11 4.87 -2.04
CA ILE A 64 13.04 4.84 -1.04
C ILE A 64 12.22 3.54 -1.10
N ALA A 65 12.18 2.84 0.02
CA ALA A 65 11.30 1.70 0.22
C ALA A 65 9.86 2.17 0.45
N ILE A 66 8.94 1.72 -0.40
CA ILE A 66 7.51 2.04 -0.28
C ILE A 66 6.79 0.87 0.37
N SER A 67 5.95 1.15 1.35
CA SER A 67 5.03 0.17 1.92
C SER A 67 3.59 0.68 1.89
N SER A 68 2.63 -0.25 1.93
CA SER A 68 1.21 0.08 1.83
C SER A 68 0.36 -0.95 2.58
N ASP A 69 -0.92 -0.60 2.78
CA ASP A 69 -1.95 -1.53 3.24
C ASP A 69 -2.96 -1.79 2.14
N PHE A 70 -3.51 -3.01 2.13
CA PHE A 70 -4.53 -3.45 1.19
C PHE A 70 -5.70 -4.12 1.92
N ILE A 71 -6.91 -3.83 1.48
CA ILE A 71 -8.14 -4.48 1.96
C ILE A 71 -8.81 -5.13 0.78
N VAL A 72 -9.07 -6.45 0.88
CA VAL A 72 -9.80 -7.22 -0.12
C VAL A 72 -11.22 -7.57 0.37
N GLY A 73 -12.13 -7.75 -0.57
CA GLY A 73 -13.49 -8.17 -0.25
C GLY A 73 -14.33 -7.07 0.39
N HIS A 74 -14.00 -5.80 0.15
CA HIS A 74 -14.89 -4.70 0.51
C HIS A 74 -16.26 -4.90 -0.16
N PRO A 75 -17.39 -4.54 0.48
CA PRO A 75 -18.71 -4.67 -0.11
C PRO A 75 -18.77 -4.07 -1.52
N GLY A 76 -19.24 -4.88 -2.48
CA GLY A 76 -19.31 -4.53 -3.89
C GLY A 76 -18.00 -4.52 -4.66
N GLU A 77 -16.94 -5.14 -4.12
CA GLU A 77 -15.69 -5.34 -4.87
C GLU A 77 -15.89 -6.43 -5.94
N THR A 78 -15.73 -6.06 -7.21
CA THR A 78 -15.80 -6.98 -8.36
C THR A 78 -14.45 -7.64 -8.64
N ASN A 79 -14.43 -8.62 -9.56
CA ASN A 79 -13.16 -9.21 -10.03
C ASN A 79 -12.29 -8.19 -10.76
N GLU A 80 -12.91 -7.24 -11.47
CA GLU A 80 -12.20 -6.16 -12.15
C GLU A 80 -11.56 -5.19 -11.15
N ASP A 81 -12.26 -4.86 -10.05
CA ASP A 81 -11.71 -4.03 -8.97
C ASP A 81 -10.50 -4.70 -8.31
N HIS A 82 -10.61 -6.01 -8.03
CA HIS A 82 -9.51 -6.80 -7.49
C HIS A 82 -8.31 -6.84 -8.45
N LYS A 83 -8.55 -7.03 -9.76
CA LYS A 83 -7.50 -6.99 -10.77
C LYS A 83 -6.74 -5.67 -10.77
N LYS A 84 -7.44 -4.52 -10.71
CA LYS A 84 -6.81 -3.20 -10.60
C LYS A 84 -5.90 -3.08 -9.39
N THR A 85 -6.28 -3.71 -8.27
CA THR A 85 -5.42 -3.76 -7.08
C THR A 85 -4.14 -4.59 -7.33
N LEU A 86 -4.25 -5.73 -8.02
CA LEU A 86 -3.09 -6.51 -8.42
C LEU A 86 -2.19 -5.77 -9.42
N ASP A 87 -2.78 -4.96 -10.32
CA ASP A 87 -2.04 -4.16 -11.30
C ASP A 87 -1.23 -3.05 -10.61
N ILE A 88 -1.79 -2.35 -9.62
CA ILE A 88 -1.04 -1.37 -8.81
C ILE A 88 0.11 -2.02 -8.04
N ILE A 89 -0.09 -3.21 -7.47
CA ILE A 89 0.99 -3.93 -6.79
C ILE A 89 2.13 -4.24 -7.76
N ASN A 90 1.81 -4.62 -9.00
CA ASN A 90 2.81 -4.84 -10.06
C ASN A 90 3.59 -3.57 -10.41
N GLU A 91 2.89 -2.45 -10.53
CA GLU A 91 3.49 -1.19 -10.97
C GLU A 91 4.36 -0.57 -9.89
N VAL A 92 3.88 -0.58 -8.65
CA VAL A 92 4.61 0.03 -7.53
C VAL A 92 5.71 -0.88 -6.99
N GLN A 93 5.55 -2.21 -7.00
CA GLN A 93 6.54 -3.16 -6.47
C GLN A 93 6.94 -2.81 -5.03
N PHE A 94 5.99 -2.95 -4.11
CA PHE A 94 6.16 -2.56 -2.72
C PHE A 94 7.26 -3.36 -2.01
N ALA A 95 8.10 -2.68 -1.22
CA ALA A 95 9.16 -3.29 -0.42
C ALA A 95 8.62 -4.09 0.77
N SER A 96 7.50 -3.65 1.34
CA SER A 96 6.73 -4.41 2.33
C SER A 96 5.28 -3.95 2.30
N SER A 97 4.34 -4.80 2.73
CA SER A 97 2.94 -4.41 2.78
C SER A 97 2.13 -5.32 3.67
N TYR A 98 1.04 -4.81 4.19
CA TYR A 98 0.05 -5.59 4.92
C TYR A 98 -1.22 -5.72 4.09
N SER A 99 -1.89 -6.86 4.21
CA SER A 99 -3.14 -7.13 3.50
C SER A 99 -4.14 -7.80 4.41
N PHE A 100 -5.39 -7.37 4.33
CA PHE A 100 -6.47 -7.79 5.21
C PHE A 100 -7.72 -8.11 4.41
N MET A 101 -8.51 -9.06 4.89
CA MET A 101 -9.90 -9.19 4.45
C MET A 101 -10.73 -8.08 5.09
N TYR A 102 -11.65 -7.52 4.33
CA TYR A 102 -12.64 -6.61 4.88
C TYR A 102 -13.40 -7.29 6.01
N SER A 103 -13.45 -6.62 7.16
CA SER A 103 -14.27 -6.99 8.31
C SER A 103 -15.27 -5.87 8.57
N GLU A 104 -16.53 -6.24 8.67
CA GLU A 104 -17.58 -5.30 8.97
C GLU A 104 -17.37 -4.66 10.35
N ARG A 105 -17.56 -3.34 10.39
CA ARG A 105 -17.53 -2.58 11.65
C ARG A 105 -18.85 -1.90 11.85
N PRO A 106 -19.57 -2.15 12.96
CA PRO A 106 -20.83 -1.48 13.28
C PRO A 106 -20.71 0.04 13.21
N GLY A 107 -21.69 0.70 12.64
CA GLY A 107 -21.73 2.17 12.51
C GLY A 107 -20.91 2.76 11.38
N THR A 108 -20.32 1.94 10.50
CA THR A 108 -19.67 2.42 9.27
C THR A 108 -20.65 2.36 8.10
N LYS A 109 -20.55 3.32 7.16
CA LYS A 109 -21.35 3.28 5.91
C LYS A 109 -21.14 1.99 5.11
N SER A 110 -19.97 1.40 5.20
CA SER A 110 -19.65 0.15 4.49
C SER A 110 -20.48 -1.04 5.00
N SER A 111 -20.96 -1.02 6.24
CA SER A 111 -21.86 -2.06 6.78
C SER A 111 -23.29 -1.97 6.22
N GLU A 112 -23.64 -0.84 5.59
CA GLU A 112 -24.97 -0.61 4.99
C GLU A 112 -25.04 -1.04 3.51
N PHE A 113 -23.89 -1.36 2.90
CA PHE A 113 -23.79 -1.68 1.47
C PHE A 113 -24.20 -3.11 1.16
N GLY A 114 -25.09 -3.76 1.61
CA GLY A 114 -25.69 -5.06 1.25
C GLY A 114 -25.01 -6.03 0.24
N GLU A 115 -23.97 -5.59 -0.46
CA GLU A 115 -23.24 -6.30 -1.51
C GLU A 115 -22.06 -7.09 -0.92
N ILE A 116 -22.34 -8.05 -0.04
CA ILE A 116 -21.31 -8.83 0.67
C ILE A 116 -20.57 -9.73 -0.32
N VAL A 117 -19.25 -9.66 -0.32
CA VAL A 117 -18.38 -10.59 -1.05
C VAL A 117 -18.28 -11.90 -0.26
N ASP A 118 -18.45 -13.04 -0.95
CA ASP A 118 -18.35 -14.36 -0.35
C ASP A 118 -16.99 -14.59 0.35
N GLU A 119 -17.00 -15.25 1.50
CA GLU A 119 -15.80 -15.45 2.32
C GLU A 119 -14.71 -16.29 1.61
N ASN A 120 -15.08 -17.24 0.76
CA ASN A 120 -14.09 -18.00 0.00
C ASN A 120 -13.45 -17.13 -1.08
N ILE A 121 -14.23 -16.22 -1.70
CA ILE A 121 -13.70 -15.26 -2.66
C ILE A 121 -12.74 -14.27 -1.95
N LYS A 122 -13.07 -13.78 -0.77
CA LYS A 122 -12.15 -12.94 0.03
C LYS A 122 -10.83 -13.66 0.32
N LYS A 123 -10.88 -14.94 0.75
CA LYS A 123 -9.69 -15.75 1.01
C LYS A 123 -8.83 -15.94 -0.23
N ILE A 124 -9.44 -16.23 -1.37
CA ILE A 124 -8.73 -16.38 -2.66
C ILE A 124 -8.05 -15.05 -3.04
N ARG A 125 -8.77 -13.93 -2.97
CA ARG A 125 -8.24 -12.62 -3.29
C ARG A 125 -7.10 -12.23 -2.35
N LEU A 126 -7.25 -12.46 -1.04
CA LEU A 126 -6.20 -12.21 -0.07
C LEU A 126 -4.93 -12.99 -0.40
N HIS A 127 -5.07 -14.29 -0.67
CA HIS A 127 -3.93 -15.13 -1.04
C HIS A 127 -3.23 -14.66 -2.32
N GLN A 128 -3.99 -14.23 -3.33
CA GLN A 128 -3.43 -13.68 -4.58
C GLN A 128 -2.61 -12.41 -4.32
N ILE A 129 -3.13 -11.48 -3.50
CA ILE A 129 -2.41 -10.26 -3.11
C ILE A 129 -1.15 -10.61 -2.30
N GLN A 130 -1.27 -11.48 -1.30
CA GLN A 130 -0.13 -11.88 -0.45
C GLN A 130 0.99 -12.52 -1.26
N ASN A 131 0.68 -13.42 -2.18
CA ASN A 131 1.68 -14.04 -3.04
C ASN A 131 2.42 -12.99 -3.88
N LYS A 132 1.69 -12.03 -4.44
CA LYS A 132 2.29 -10.97 -5.25
C LYS A 132 3.13 -10.00 -4.43
N LEU A 133 2.65 -9.59 -3.26
CA LEU A 133 3.40 -8.75 -2.33
C LEU A 133 4.67 -9.45 -1.83
N ASN A 134 4.58 -10.72 -1.45
CA ASN A 134 5.73 -11.52 -1.03
C ASN A 134 6.78 -11.66 -2.15
N TYR A 135 6.35 -11.83 -3.40
CA TYR A 135 7.25 -11.87 -4.54
C TYR A 135 8.10 -10.59 -4.64
N TYR A 136 7.47 -9.40 -4.56
CA TYR A 136 8.19 -8.13 -4.65
C TYR A 136 9.02 -7.84 -3.40
N GLN A 137 8.54 -8.19 -2.21
CA GLN A 137 9.30 -8.06 -0.97
C GLN A 137 10.59 -8.92 -1.01
N LEU A 138 10.49 -10.16 -1.48
CA LEU A 138 11.66 -11.03 -1.64
C LEU A 138 12.64 -10.48 -2.67
N ALA A 139 12.14 -9.96 -3.80
CA ALA A 139 12.97 -9.32 -4.80
C ALA A 139 13.69 -8.07 -4.24
N PHE A 140 12.96 -7.23 -3.49
CA PHE A 140 13.53 -6.06 -2.81
C PHE A 140 14.64 -6.48 -1.83
N ASN A 141 14.37 -7.46 -0.96
CA ASN A 141 15.34 -7.94 0.02
C ASN A 141 16.59 -8.53 -0.65
N LYS A 142 16.41 -9.28 -1.73
CA LYS A 142 17.51 -9.86 -2.49
C LYS A 142 18.45 -8.78 -3.08
N ASN A 143 17.90 -7.66 -3.52
CA ASN A 143 18.70 -6.54 -4.03
C ASN A 143 19.52 -5.84 -2.93
N MET A 144 19.20 -6.10 -1.65
CA MET A 144 19.94 -5.55 -0.50
C MET A 144 21.02 -6.49 0.02
N GLU A 145 21.10 -7.73 -0.45
CA GLU A 145 22.11 -8.69 -0.02
C GLU A 145 23.53 -8.20 -0.37
N GLY A 146 24.42 -8.24 0.62
CA GLY A 146 25.81 -7.79 0.48
C GLY A 146 25.99 -6.27 0.61
N LEU A 147 24.93 -5.49 0.84
CA LEU A 147 25.02 -4.07 1.12
C LEU A 147 25.06 -3.81 2.65
N GLU A 148 25.76 -2.75 3.05
CA GLU A 148 25.82 -2.31 4.44
C GLU A 148 24.93 -1.07 4.65
N PHE A 149 24.12 -1.09 5.69
CA PHE A 149 23.22 0.02 6.03
C PHE A 149 23.37 0.43 7.48
N PRO A 150 23.34 1.74 7.81
CA PRO A 150 23.19 2.18 9.18
C PRO A 150 21.78 1.80 9.68
N ILE A 151 21.72 1.13 10.82
CA ILE A 151 20.46 0.72 11.44
C ILE A 151 20.32 1.30 12.85
N LEU A 152 19.08 1.62 13.25
CA LEU A 152 18.72 1.95 14.61
C LEU A 152 18.16 0.70 15.28
N LEU A 153 18.94 0.09 16.21
CA LEU A 153 18.47 -1.05 16.98
C LEU A 153 17.56 -0.59 18.12
N SER A 154 16.40 -1.23 18.25
CA SER A 154 15.53 -1.08 19.40
C SER A 154 15.88 -2.13 20.45
N LEU A 155 16.02 -1.73 21.72
CA LEU A 155 16.27 -2.64 22.85
C LEU A 155 15.10 -3.63 23.11
N ILE A 156 13.94 -3.40 22.50
CA ILE A 156 12.77 -4.28 22.62
C ILE A 156 12.93 -5.57 21.79
N HIS A 157 13.89 -5.60 20.85
CA HIS A 157 14.08 -6.71 19.92
C HIS A 157 15.44 -7.43 20.10
N ILE A 158 16.09 -7.22 21.23
CA ILE A 158 17.33 -7.92 21.62
C ILE A 158 16.98 -8.99 22.65
#